data_657c9c66f295bbf302376b9ceb226bfd
#
_entry.id   657c9c66f295bbf302376b9ceb226bfd
#
_cell.length_a   1.000
_cell.length_b   1.000
_cell.length_c   1.000
_cell.angle_alpha   90.00
_cell.angle_beta   90.00
_cell.angle_gamma   90.00
#
_symmetry.space_group_name_H-M   'P 1'
#
loop_
_entity.id
_entity.type
_entity.pdbx_description
1 polymer ?
#
loop_
_entity_poly.entity_id
_entity_poly.type
_entity_poly.pdbx_seq_one_letter_code
_entity_poly.pdbx_strand_id
1 'polypeptide(L)'
;MRRTLIVTNDFPPRKGGIQSFIHSLALRLPPDQLTVYAPRWDGANEFDEAQPFEVVRHPSSLMLPVPSVTSRAVSIAKRVRAEAVVFGAAAPLGLIAPSLRTAGVEKAVAITHGHEAGWAALPGARALLRRIGDETDVVTYLGEYFRVRLSGALSPRAAARMVRLDPGVDAARFRPDPDGGATIRARHGLAGRPVVVCVSRVVPRKGQDTLIRAWPEVLRRVPGAALLIVGTGPHVATLRQIAERSGLTPHIRFTGPVPEAELPAHYAAGDVFAMPCRTRRRGLDVEGLGIVYLEASAVGLPVIGGDSGGAPDAILDGESGYVVPGRDVEALADRVTELLSDPAKARAMGEKGRAWVERDWSWEHSAARLRAIIDALFPRSPPAR
;
A
#
# COMPACT_ATOMS: atom_id res chain seq x y z
N MET A 1 15.08 20.80 3.65
CA MET A 1 14.40 19.93 4.63
C MET A 1 15.13 20.05 5.97
N ARG A 2 14.46 19.82 7.09
CA ARG A 2 15.06 19.78 8.44
C ARG A 2 15.70 18.43 8.72
N ARG A 3 16.72 18.38 9.61
CA ARG A 3 17.31 17.10 10.05
C ARG A 3 16.24 16.23 10.69
N THR A 4 15.97 15.10 10.09
CA THR A 4 14.81 14.26 10.38
C THR A 4 15.26 12.87 10.84
N LEU A 5 14.70 12.41 11.96
CA LEU A 5 14.83 11.03 12.42
C LEU A 5 13.53 10.27 12.07
N ILE A 6 13.63 9.21 11.25
CA ILE A 6 12.53 8.26 11.09
C ILE A 6 12.66 7.18 12.15
N VAL A 7 11.61 6.94 12.92
CA VAL A 7 11.52 5.85 13.91
C VAL A 7 10.42 4.89 13.46
N THR A 8 10.78 3.64 13.17
CA THR A 8 9.81 2.69 12.60
C THR A 8 10.11 1.24 12.96
N ASN A 9 9.06 0.43 13.13
CA ASN A 9 9.15 -1.04 13.16
C ASN A 9 9.25 -1.66 11.76
N ASP A 10 8.88 -0.89 10.75
CA ASP A 10 8.66 -1.36 9.40
C ASP A 10 9.71 -0.77 8.46
N PHE A 11 10.82 -1.51 8.33
CA PHE A 11 11.93 -1.15 7.45
C PHE A 11 12.61 -2.41 6.88
N PRO A 12 13.10 -2.39 5.62
CA PRO A 12 13.83 -3.51 5.06
C PRO A 12 15.07 -3.89 5.91
N PRO A 13 15.59 -5.11 5.74
CA PRO A 13 15.33 -6.10 4.67
C PRO A 13 14.04 -6.90 4.84
N ARG A 14 13.32 -6.76 5.95
CA ARG A 14 12.00 -7.39 6.09
C ARG A 14 11.07 -6.91 4.98
N LYS A 15 10.45 -7.86 4.25
CA LYS A 15 9.52 -7.56 3.15
C LYS A 15 8.12 -7.22 3.67
N GLY A 16 7.47 -6.23 3.06
CA GLY A 16 6.09 -5.84 3.34
C GLY A 16 5.74 -4.48 2.74
N GLY A 17 4.46 -4.19 2.61
CA GLY A 17 3.97 -2.95 2.01
C GLY A 17 4.37 -1.69 2.79
N ILE A 18 4.33 -1.74 4.13
CA ILE A 18 4.74 -0.61 4.98
C ILE A 18 6.24 -0.40 4.89
N GLN A 19 7.03 -1.50 4.91
CA GLN A 19 8.48 -1.46 4.77
C GLN A 19 8.89 -0.79 3.45
N SER A 20 8.28 -1.21 2.34
CA SER A 20 8.51 -0.62 1.03
C SER A 20 8.08 0.84 0.98
N PHE A 21 6.95 1.20 1.62
CA PHE A 21 6.47 2.58 1.69
C PHE A 21 7.49 3.49 2.40
N ILE A 22 7.92 3.14 3.60
CA ILE A 22 8.86 3.95 4.38
C ILE A 22 10.23 4.04 3.70
N HIS A 23 10.71 2.93 3.14
CA HIS A 23 11.99 2.90 2.42
C HIS A 23 11.94 3.76 1.14
N SER A 24 10.87 3.67 0.36
CA SER A 24 10.71 4.48 -0.87
C SER A 24 10.64 5.96 -0.58
N LEU A 25 10.03 6.37 0.54
CA LEU A 25 10.09 7.75 1.01
C LEU A 25 11.51 8.13 1.42
N ALA A 26 12.17 7.29 2.24
CA ALA A 26 13.51 7.57 2.75
C ALA A 26 14.54 7.78 1.63
N LEU A 27 14.49 6.95 0.57
CA LEU A 27 15.39 7.07 -0.60
C LEU A 27 15.25 8.40 -1.36
N ARG A 28 14.14 9.13 -1.17
CA ARG A 28 13.84 10.39 -1.87
C ARG A 28 13.95 11.63 -0.98
N LEU A 29 14.34 11.42 0.27
CA LEU A 29 14.67 12.52 1.18
C LEU A 29 16.17 12.84 1.09
N PRO A 30 16.61 14.06 1.42
CA PRO A 30 18.03 14.41 1.45
C PRO A 30 18.80 13.50 2.40
N PRO A 31 19.75 12.70 1.90
CA PRO A 31 20.41 11.65 2.69
C PRO A 31 21.25 12.17 3.85
N ASP A 32 21.86 13.34 3.70
CA ASP A 32 22.65 14.05 4.72
C ASP A 32 21.79 14.59 5.89
N GLN A 33 20.49 14.67 5.69
CA GLN A 33 19.52 15.17 6.68
C GLN A 33 18.61 14.07 7.24
N LEU A 34 18.87 12.82 6.89
CA LEU A 34 18.02 11.70 7.27
C LEU A 34 18.80 10.65 8.08
N THR A 35 18.24 10.23 9.20
CA THR A 35 18.64 9.04 9.93
C THR A 35 17.42 8.17 10.17
N VAL A 36 17.55 6.85 10.00
CA VAL A 36 16.47 5.89 10.25
C VAL A 36 16.83 5.05 11.48
N TYR A 37 15.91 4.93 12.43
CA TYR A 37 16.01 4.02 13.56
C TYR A 37 14.97 2.91 13.44
N ALA A 38 15.43 1.68 13.26
CA ALA A 38 14.61 0.53 12.95
C ALA A 38 15.09 -0.75 13.66
N PRO A 39 14.24 -1.80 13.80
CA PRO A 39 14.65 -3.07 14.40
C PRO A 39 15.66 -3.81 13.50
N ARG A 40 16.41 -4.72 14.11
CA ARG A 40 17.37 -5.58 13.41
C ARG A 40 16.67 -6.81 12.81
N TRP A 41 17.01 -7.12 11.57
CA TRP A 41 16.60 -8.32 10.86
C TRP A 41 17.81 -8.99 10.23
N ASP A 42 17.69 -10.26 9.87
CA ASP A 42 18.73 -10.95 9.09
C ASP A 42 19.00 -10.21 7.79
N GLY A 43 20.27 -10.05 7.42
CA GLY A 43 20.71 -9.28 6.26
C GLY A 43 20.68 -7.75 6.43
N ALA A 44 20.42 -7.24 7.65
CA ALA A 44 20.34 -5.80 7.90
C ALA A 44 21.65 -5.06 7.61
N ASN A 45 22.80 -5.63 7.93
CA ASN A 45 24.09 -4.96 7.74
C ASN A 45 24.37 -4.69 6.25
N GLU A 46 24.24 -5.71 5.40
CA GLU A 46 24.43 -5.60 3.95
C GLU A 46 23.42 -4.61 3.34
N PHE A 47 22.15 -4.68 3.79
CA PHE A 47 21.16 -3.73 3.35
C PHE A 47 21.49 -2.29 3.73
N ASP A 48 21.93 -2.05 4.98
CA ASP A 48 22.23 -0.72 5.51
C ASP A 48 23.42 -0.07 4.83
N GLU A 49 24.46 -0.85 4.50
CA GLU A 49 25.65 -0.38 3.77
C GLU A 49 25.32 0.13 2.36
N ALA A 50 24.25 -0.39 1.76
CA ALA A 50 23.78 0.04 0.45
C ALA A 50 22.88 1.31 0.49
N GLN A 51 22.54 1.84 1.68
CA GLN A 51 21.67 3.01 1.77
C GLN A 51 22.48 4.32 1.68
N PRO A 52 21.92 5.37 1.05
CA PRO A 52 22.58 6.68 0.97
C PRO A 52 22.50 7.49 2.28
N PHE A 53 21.76 7.01 3.28
CA PHE A 53 21.52 7.65 4.59
C PHE A 53 21.87 6.69 5.73
N GLU A 54 22.06 7.24 6.93
CA GLU A 54 22.37 6.44 8.10
C GLU A 54 21.17 5.60 8.57
N VAL A 55 21.39 4.30 8.81
CA VAL A 55 20.44 3.40 9.47
C VAL A 55 21.01 2.91 10.79
N VAL A 56 20.32 3.17 11.88
CA VAL A 56 20.67 2.69 13.22
C VAL A 56 19.73 1.55 13.60
N ARG A 57 20.29 0.38 13.92
CA ARG A 57 19.49 -0.79 14.27
C ARG A 57 19.32 -0.97 15.78
N HIS A 58 18.08 -1.25 16.18
CA HIS A 58 17.77 -1.74 17.52
C HIS A 58 18.04 -3.26 17.57
N PRO A 59 18.61 -3.81 18.65
CA PRO A 59 18.97 -5.24 18.71
C PRO A 59 17.76 -6.20 18.55
N SER A 60 16.57 -5.79 19.01
CA SER A 60 15.36 -6.62 18.89
C SER A 60 14.73 -6.52 17.51
N SER A 61 13.96 -7.53 17.13
CA SER A 61 13.14 -7.57 15.91
C SER A 61 11.82 -6.77 16.00
N LEU A 62 11.49 -6.26 17.21
CA LEU A 62 10.32 -5.43 17.46
C LEU A 62 10.67 -4.34 18.47
N MET A 63 10.37 -3.10 18.10
CA MET A 63 10.50 -1.95 18.99
C MET A 63 9.13 -1.60 19.58
N LEU A 64 9.05 -1.62 20.90
CA LEU A 64 7.90 -1.12 21.67
C LEU A 64 8.30 0.18 22.38
N PRO A 65 7.35 1.02 22.83
CA PRO A 65 7.63 2.27 23.55
C PRO A 65 8.10 2.00 25.00
N VAL A 66 9.18 1.21 25.14
CA VAL A 66 9.83 0.84 26.41
C VAL A 66 11.09 1.70 26.65
N PRO A 67 11.62 1.77 27.88
CA PRO A 67 12.75 2.63 28.20
C PRO A 67 13.99 2.42 27.32
N SER A 68 14.32 1.18 26.94
CA SER A 68 15.48 0.87 26.09
C SER A 68 15.35 1.45 24.68
N VAL A 69 14.17 1.32 24.06
CA VAL A 69 13.88 1.88 22.73
C VAL A 69 13.84 3.42 22.81
N THR A 70 13.17 3.94 23.83
CA THR A 70 13.01 5.39 24.02
C THR A 70 14.35 6.08 24.27
N SER A 71 15.18 5.56 25.19
CA SER A 71 16.50 6.16 25.50
C SER A 71 17.43 6.08 24.29
N ARG A 72 17.38 5.01 23.51
CA ARG A 72 18.16 4.89 22.28
C ARG A 72 17.71 5.90 21.22
N ALA A 73 16.40 6.06 21.01
CA ALA A 73 15.84 7.06 20.08
C ALA A 73 16.26 8.48 20.50
N VAL A 74 16.18 8.81 21.79
CA VAL A 74 16.62 10.09 22.37
C VAL A 74 18.13 10.31 22.13
N SER A 75 18.95 9.30 22.37
CA SER A 75 20.42 9.36 22.15
C SER A 75 20.72 9.64 20.65
N ILE A 76 20.04 8.95 19.73
CA ILE A 76 20.19 9.17 18.29
C ILE A 76 19.77 10.60 17.95
N ALA A 77 18.58 11.04 18.37
CA ALA A 77 18.05 12.37 18.08
C ALA A 77 19.03 13.48 18.51
N LYS A 78 19.61 13.37 19.70
CA LYS A 78 20.64 14.31 20.21
C LYS A 78 21.90 14.28 19.36
N ARG A 79 22.42 13.08 19.04
CA ARG A 79 23.65 12.88 18.27
C ARG A 79 23.54 13.53 16.87
N VAL A 80 22.43 13.27 16.16
CA VAL A 80 22.21 13.80 14.82
C VAL A 80 21.57 15.20 14.83
N ARG A 81 21.26 15.75 16.00
CA ARG A 81 20.58 17.03 16.19
C ARG A 81 19.27 17.07 15.37
N ALA A 82 18.44 16.04 15.51
CA ALA A 82 17.18 15.96 14.79
C ALA A 82 16.23 17.09 15.21
N GLU A 83 15.73 17.84 14.24
CA GLU A 83 14.74 18.90 14.43
C GLU A 83 13.32 18.33 14.29
N ALA A 84 13.15 17.31 13.46
CA ALA A 84 11.89 16.61 13.24
C ALA A 84 12.02 15.10 13.48
N VAL A 85 10.92 14.48 13.93
CA VAL A 85 10.77 13.02 13.96
C VAL A 85 9.58 12.61 13.10
N VAL A 86 9.75 11.52 12.35
CA VAL A 86 8.69 10.86 11.61
C VAL A 86 8.54 9.45 12.17
N PHE A 87 7.39 9.15 12.76
CA PHE A 87 7.03 7.78 13.12
C PHE A 87 6.53 7.07 11.87
N GLY A 88 7.33 6.13 11.34
CA GLY A 88 7.02 5.40 10.11
C GLY A 88 5.76 4.54 10.21
N ALA A 89 5.34 4.17 11.43
CA ALA A 89 4.00 3.72 11.77
C ALA A 89 3.60 4.44 13.06
N ALA A 90 2.44 5.10 13.06
CA ALA A 90 1.97 5.92 14.17
C ALA A 90 1.93 5.14 15.48
N ALA A 91 1.33 3.96 15.46
CA ALA A 91 1.19 3.09 16.63
C ALA A 91 2.17 1.89 16.56
N PRO A 92 2.82 1.54 17.67
CA PRO A 92 2.78 2.18 18.99
C PRO A 92 3.87 3.24 19.22
N LEU A 93 4.84 3.40 18.28
CA LEU A 93 6.06 4.18 18.52
C LEU A 93 5.80 5.70 18.67
N GLY A 94 4.71 6.23 18.15
CA GLY A 94 4.32 7.62 18.37
C GLY A 94 4.17 8.02 19.85
N LEU A 95 4.00 7.04 20.75
CA LEU A 95 3.94 7.27 22.20
C LEU A 95 5.26 7.79 22.80
N ILE A 96 6.41 7.65 22.11
CA ILE A 96 7.69 8.20 22.58
C ILE A 96 7.91 9.66 22.16
N ALA A 97 7.00 10.29 21.44
CA ALA A 97 7.12 11.67 20.98
C ALA A 97 7.46 12.67 22.12
N PRO A 98 6.86 12.61 23.33
CA PRO A 98 7.22 13.51 24.43
C PRO A 98 8.70 13.40 24.83
N SER A 99 9.24 12.18 24.88
CA SER A 99 10.65 11.96 25.22
C SER A 99 11.60 12.51 24.15
N LEU A 100 11.23 12.49 22.89
CA LEU A 100 12.03 13.09 21.81
C LEU A 100 11.96 14.62 21.86
N ARG A 101 10.84 15.20 22.25
CA ARG A 101 10.74 16.66 22.49
C ARG A 101 11.69 17.13 23.60
N THR A 102 11.82 16.39 24.69
CA THR A 102 12.81 16.72 25.74
C THR A 102 14.26 16.57 25.26
N ALA A 103 14.48 15.87 24.14
CA ALA A 103 15.79 15.75 23.49
C ALA A 103 16.08 16.86 22.46
N GLY A 104 15.18 17.80 22.26
CA GLY A 104 15.31 18.92 21.32
C GLY A 104 14.61 18.73 19.97
N VAL A 105 13.86 17.65 19.77
CA VAL A 105 13.04 17.47 18.57
C VAL A 105 11.84 18.42 18.65
N GLU A 106 11.73 19.33 17.68
CA GLU A 106 10.70 20.36 17.70
C GLU A 106 9.35 19.87 17.11
N LYS A 107 9.41 19.01 16.10
CA LYS A 107 8.23 18.59 15.33
C LYS A 107 8.14 17.07 15.17
N ALA A 108 6.91 16.55 15.21
CA ALA A 108 6.62 15.13 15.12
C ALA A 108 5.48 14.85 14.12
N VAL A 109 5.74 13.95 13.18
CA VAL A 109 4.77 13.45 12.20
C VAL A 109 4.54 11.96 12.46
N ALA A 110 3.28 11.53 12.51
CA ALA A 110 2.90 10.12 12.67
C ALA A 110 2.23 9.61 11.39
N ILE A 111 2.88 8.66 10.69
CA ILE A 111 2.33 8.07 9.47
C ILE A 111 1.40 6.91 9.84
N THR A 112 0.20 6.85 9.22
CA THR A 112 -0.71 5.72 9.34
C THR A 112 -0.82 4.95 8.03
N HIS A 113 -1.03 3.64 8.13
CA HIS A 113 -1.06 2.70 6.99
C HIS A 113 -2.38 1.94 6.87
N GLY A 114 -3.39 2.34 7.61
CA GLY A 114 -4.70 1.70 7.62
C GLY A 114 -4.91 0.63 8.70
N HIS A 115 -3.86 -0.02 9.22
CA HIS A 115 -4.01 -0.96 10.34
C HIS A 115 -4.42 -0.27 11.64
N GLU A 116 -4.18 1.02 11.78
CA GLU A 116 -4.64 1.86 12.89
C GLU A 116 -6.18 1.97 12.95
N ALA A 117 -6.88 1.65 11.87
CA ALA A 117 -8.35 1.53 11.91
C ALA A 117 -8.81 0.45 12.91
N GLY A 118 -8.02 -0.63 13.08
CA GLY A 118 -8.23 -1.62 14.14
C GLY A 118 -8.03 -1.05 15.55
N TRP A 119 -7.02 -0.20 15.72
CA TRP A 119 -6.79 0.53 16.98
C TRP A 119 -7.93 1.48 17.30
N ALA A 120 -8.47 2.17 16.30
CA ALA A 120 -9.62 3.07 16.46
C ALA A 120 -10.89 2.36 16.96
N ALA A 121 -11.02 1.06 16.70
CA ALA A 121 -12.19 0.26 17.05
C ALA A 121 -12.14 -0.32 18.48
N LEU A 122 -10.96 -0.42 19.11
CA LEU A 122 -10.77 -1.04 20.43
C LEU A 122 -10.55 0.05 21.51
N PRO A 123 -11.32 0.09 22.60
CA PRO A 123 -11.29 1.21 23.56
C PRO A 123 -9.90 1.56 24.09
N GLY A 124 -9.12 0.58 24.57
CA GLY A 124 -7.76 0.83 25.08
C GLY A 124 -6.79 1.30 24.00
N ALA A 125 -6.79 0.65 22.82
CA ALA A 125 -5.96 1.03 21.70
C ALA A 125 -6.36 2.39 21.12
N ARG A 126 -7.66 2.71 21.11
CA ARG A 126 -8.19 4.03 20.74
C ARG A 126 -7.65 5.14 21.64
N ALA A 127 -7.59 4.91 22.98
CA ALA A 127 -7.02 5.88 23.91
C ALA A 127 -5.53 6.15 23.63
N LEU A 128 -4.76 5.08 23.31
CA LEU A 128 -3.35 5.24 22.91
C LEU A 128 -3.21 5.97 21.58
N LEU A 129 -4.05 5.67 20.59
CA LEU A 129 -4.05 6.36 19.31
C LEU A 129 -4.37 7.85 19.47
N ARG A 130 -5.36 8.18 20.33
CA ARG A 130 -5.69 9.56 20.69
C ARG A 130 -4.49 10.28 21.29
N ARG A 131 -3.81 9.63 22.25
CA ARG A 131 -2.60 10.19 22.86
C ARG A 131 -1.50 10.43 21.82
N ILE A 132 -1.26 9.50 20.90
CA ILE A 132 -0.30 9.68 19.80
C ILE A 132 -0.68 10.93 18.98
N GLY A 133 -1.95 11.09 18.61
CA GLY A 133 -2.42 12.27 17.88
C GLY A 133 -2.23 13.59 18.65
N ASP A 134 -2.42 13.60 19.97
CA ASP A 134 -2.23 14.78 20.80
C ASP A 134 -0.76 15.16 20.98
N GLU A 135 0.13 14.18 21.00
CA GLU A 135 1.59 14.33 21.20
C GLU A 135 2.36 14.58 19.88
N THR A 136 1.72 14.39 18.72
CA THR A 136 2.33 14.66 17.41
C THR A 136 1.72 15.92 16.77
N ASP A 137 2.46 16.59 15.88
CA ASP A 137 1.98 17.79 15.20
C ASP A 137 1.05 17.44 14.04
N VAL A 138 1.30 16.34 13.36
CA VAL A 138 0.50 15.83 12.23
C VAL A 138 0.34 14.32 12.36
N VAL A 139 -0.88 13.84 12.08
CA VAL A 139 -1.17 12.43 11.78
C VAL A 139 -1.54 12.33 10.31
N THR A 140 -0.88 11.44 9.56
CA THR A 140 -1.24 11.25 8.15
C THR A 140 -2.31 10.18 7.98
N TYR A 141 -2.98 10.18 6.81
CA TYR A 141 -3.93 9.15 6.43
C TYR A 141 -3.79 8.80 4.94
N LEU A 142 -4.18 7.57 4.56
CA LEU A 142 -4.03 7.07 3.19
C LEU A 142 -5.16 7.51 2.25
N GLY A 143 -6.39 7.61 2.74
CA GLY A 143 -7.56 7.90 1.93
C GLY A 143 -8.77 8.25 2.80
N GLU A 144 -9.88 8.59 2.17
CA GLU A 144 -11.06 9.15 2.84
C GLU A 144 -11.65 8.18 3.90
N TYR A 145 -11.71 6.89 3.59
CA TYR A 145 -12.16 5.89 4.56
C TYR A 145 -11.36 5.95 5.87
N PHE A 146 -10.03 6.05 5.77
CA PHE A 146 -9.17 6.11 6.95
C PHE A 146 -9.23 7.47 7.63
N ARG A 147 -9.38 8.55 6.87
CA ARG A 147 -9.59 9.90 7.44
C ARG A 147 -10.80 9.93 8.38
N VAL A 148 -11.95 9.43 7.91
CA VAL A 148 -13.18 9.38 8.72
C VAL A 148 -13.00 8.49 9.95
N ARG A 149 -12.40 7.33 9.77
CA ARG A 149 -12.26 6.34 10.85
C ARG A 149 -11.28 6.77 11.92
N LEU A 150 -10.17 7.39 11.53
CA LEU A 150 -9.15 7.89 12.45
C LEU A 150 -9.60 9.18 13.14
N SER A 151 -10.22 10.12 12.42
CA SER A 151 -10.70 11.36 13.01
C SER A 151 -11.67 11.14 14.18
N GLY A 152 -12.53 10.10 14.08
CA GLY A 152 -13.41 9.71 15.16
C GLY A 152 -12.70 9.13 16.40
N ALA A 153 -11.43 8.69 16.27
CA ALA A 153 -10.64 8.16 17.37
C ALA A 153 -9.68 9.18 17.98
N LEU A 154 -9.32 10.22 17.25
CA LEU A 154 -8.44 11.30 17.66
C LEU A 154 -9.19 12.37 18.46
N SER A 155 -8.44 13.28 19.10
CA SER A 155 -9.04 14.51 19.63
C SER A 155 -9.45 15.45 18.49
N PRO A 156 -10.41 16.39 18.69
CA PRO A 156 -10.76 17.37 17.66
C PRO A 156 -9.56 18.17 17.14
N ARG A 157 -8.62 18.51 18.04
CA ARG A 157 -7.38 19.20 17.70
C ARG A 157 -6.48 18.35 16.79
N ALA A 158 -6.28 17.08 17.09
CA ALA A 158 -5.46 16.17 16.30
C ALA A 158 -6.13 15.84 14.96
N ALA A 159 -7.46 15.64 14.96
CA ALA A 159 -8.22 15.38 13.75
C ALA A 159 -8.18 16.54 12.74
N ALA A 160 -8.22 17.78 13.23
CA ALA A 160 -8.10 18.97 12.38
C ALA A 160 -6.72 19.14 11.71
N ARG A 161 -5.70 18.45 12.21
CA ARG A 161 -4.32 18.47 11.69
C ARG A 161 -3.95 17.24 10.86
N MET A 162 -4.93 16.41 10.54
CA MET A 162 -4.69 15.25 9.68
C MET A 162 -4.38 15.69 8.25
N VAL A 163 -3.37 15.07 7.64
CA VAL A 163 -2.95 15.35 6.27
C VAL A 163 -2.87 14.05 5.49
N ARG A 164 -3.34 14.06 4.26
CA ARG A 164 -3.24 12.90 3.35
C ARG A 164 -1.78 12.69 2.95
N LEU A 165 -1.31 11.43 3.02
CA LEU A 165 -0.01 10.99 2.54
C LEU A 165 -0.16 9.62 1.90
N ASP A 166 -0.15 9.60 0.59
CA ASP A 166 -0.35 8.40 -0.22
C ASP A 166 0.98 7.69 -0.53
N PRO A 167 0.96 6.36 -0.75
CA PRO A 167 2.10 5.67 -1.36
C PRO A 167 2.26 6.09 -2.82
N GLY A 168 3.46 5.86 -3.36
CA GLY A 168 3.72 5.98 -4.78
C GLY A 168 3.77 4.63 -5.48
N VAL A 169 3.78 4.67 -6.82
CA VAL A 169 4.09 3.55 -7.70
C VAL A 169 5.30 3.91 -8.55
N ASP A 170 6.16 2.94 -8.81
CA ASP A 170 7.24 3.07 -9.76
C ASP A 170 6.72 2.79 -11.18
N ALA A 171 6.23 3.84 -11.86
CA ALA A 171 5.68 3.73 -13.20
C ALA A 171 6.75 3.46 -14.28
N ALA A 172 8.04 3.60 -13.97
CA ALA A 172 9.12 3.19 -14.85
C ALA A 172 9.30 1.66 -14.81
N ARG A 173 9.11 1.06 -13.65
CA ARG A 173 9.12 -0.38 -13.44
C ARG A 173 7.81 -1.05 -13.87
N PHE A 174 6.68 -0.52 -13.41
CA PHE A 174 5.33 -0.98 -13.78
C PHE A 174 4.88 -0.20 -15.02
N ARG A 175 5.19 -0.75 -16.20
CA ARG A 175 4.87 -0.15 -17.50
C ARG A 175 4.29 -1.20 -18.44
N PRO A 176 3.63 -0.80 -19.52
CA PRO A 176 3.25 -1.73 -20.58
C PRO A 176 4.45 -2.55 -21.06
N ASP A 177 4.30 -3.86 -21.05
CA ASP A 177 5.34 -4.83 -21.45
C ASP A 177 4.68 -5.99 -22.22
N PRO A 178 4.32 -5.78 -23.52
CA PRO A 178 3.65 -6.78 -24.33
C PRO A 178 4.47 -8.09 -24.47
N ASP A 179 5.78 -8.00 -24.60
CA ASP A 179 6.67 -9.15 -24.79
C ASP A 179 6.77 -9.97 -23.50
N GLY A 180 6.97 -9.29 -22.36
CA GLY A 180 6.92 -9.93 -21.05
C GLY A 180 5.57 -10.56 -20.77
N GLY A 181 4.48 -9.87 -21.06
CA GLY A 181 3.11 -10.38 -20.96
C GLY A 181 2.89 -11.63 -21.83
N ALA A 182 3.33 -11.61 -23.09
CA ALA A 182 3.24 -12.76 -23.99
C ALA A 182 4.03 -13.97 -23.46
N THR A 183 5.21 -13.74 -22.90
CA THR A 183 6.04 -14.78 -22.28
C THR A 183 5.31 -15.44 -21.09
N ILE A 184 4.68 -14.65 -20.22
CA ILE A 184 3.89 -15.17 -19.09
C ILE A 184 2.66 -15.92 -19.60
N ARG A 185 1.94 -15.39 -20.60
CA ARG A 185 0.80 -16.10 -21.22
C ARG A 185 1.21 -17.46 -21.79
N ALA A 186 2.33 -17.54 -22.51
CA ALA A 186 2.86 -18.81 -23.04
C ALA A 186 3.20 -19.79 -21.92
N ARG A 187 3.91 -19.33 -20.88
CA ARG A 187 4.29 -20.13 -19.69
C ARG A 187 3.08 -20.80 -19.01
N HIS A 188 1.95 -20.11 -18.99
CA HIS A 188 0.74 -20.57 -18.30
C HIS A 188 -0.35 -21.15 -19.22
N GLY A 189 -0.09 -21.32 -20.52
CA GLY A 189 -1.05 -21.82 -21.50
C GLY A 189 -2.24 -20.87 -21.72
N LEU A 190 -1.97 -19.56 -21.75
CA LEU A 190 -2.96 -18.49 -21.87
C LEU A 190 -2.86 -17.73 -23.21
N ALA A 191 -1.97 -18.15 -24.11
CA ALA A 191 -1.81 -17.51 -25.42
C ALA A 191 -3.14 -17.47 -26.19
N GLY A 192 -3.47 -16.31 -26.77
CA GLY A 192 -4.70 -16.11 -27.54
C GLY A 192 -6.02 -16.07 -26.74
N ARG A 193 -5.95 -16.14 -25.41
CA ARG A 193 -7.14 -16.10 -24.53
C ARG A 193 -7.33 -14.68 -23.97
N PRO A 194 -8.57 -14.23 -23.76
CA PRO A 194 -8.85 -13.10 -22.89
C PRO A 194 -8.47 -13.43 -21.44
N VAL A 195 -7.67 -12.57 -20.78
CA VAL A 195 -7.10 -12.84 -19.46
C VAL A 195 -7.47 -11.76 -18.45
N VAL A 196 -8.06 -12.19 -17.34
CA VAL A 196 -8.14 -11.38 -16.12
C VAL A 196 -6.99 -11.76 -15.21
N VAL A 197 -6.21 -10.78 -14.76
CA VAL A 197 -5.15 -10.99 -13.79
C VAL A 197 -5.55 -10.46 -12.41
N CYS A 198 -5.23 -11.23 -11.36
CA CYS A 198 -5.40 -10.85 -9.95
C CYS A 198 -4.07 -11.04 -9.23
N VAL A 199 -3.41 -9.96 -8.88
CA VAL A 199 -2.12 -9.98 -8.17
C VAL A 199 -2.34 -9.56 -6.73
N SER A 200 -2.15 -10.47 -5.77
CA SER A 200 -2.22 -10.12 -4.36
C SER A 200 -1.79 -11.27 -3.45
N ARG A 201 -1.58 -10.97 -2.18
CA ARG A 201 -1.56 -12.02 -1.16
C ARG A 201 -2.91 -12.73 -1.13
N VAL A 202 -2.91 -14.06 -1.17
CA VAL A 202 -4.14 -14.86 -1.24
C VAL A 202 -4.74 -15.04 0.15
N VAL A 203 -5.62 -14.09 0.50
CA VAL A 203 -6.35 -14.05 1.79
C VAL A 203 -7.82 -13.69 1.55
N PRO A 204 -8.76 -14.12 2.43
CA PRO A 204 -10.20 -14.00 2.17
C PRO A 204 -10.71 -12.58 1.89
N ARG A 205 -10.05 -11.52 2.41
CA ARG A 205 -10.49 -10.14 2.15
C ARG A 205 -10.24 -9.67 0.71
N LYS A 206 -9.32 -10.33 -0.01
CA LYS A 206 -8.94 -9.94 -1.39
C LYS A 206 -9.98 -10.35 -2.45
N GLY A 207 -10.93 -11.22 -2.10
CA GLY A 207 -12.09 -11.52 -2.93
C GLY A 207 -11.84 -12.45 -4.12
N GLN A 208 -10.69 -13.17 -4.17
CA GLN A 208 -10.41 -14.12 -5.26
C GLN A 208 -11.49 -15.21 -5.38
N ASP A 209 -12.14 -15.59 -4.27
CA ASP A 209 -13.28 -16.52 -4.28
C ASP A 209 -14.53 -15.93 -4.98
N THR A 210 -14.76 -14.61 -4.88
CA THR A 210 -15.83 -13.93 -5.63
C THR A 210 -15.51 -13.96 -7.12
N LEU A 211 -14.25 -13.73 -7.54
CA LEU A 211 -13.82 -13.88 -8.93
C LEU A 211 -14.08 -15.29 -9.45
N ILE A 212 -13.69 -16.33 -8.71
CA ILE A 212 -13.91 -17.73 -9.14
C ILE A 212 -15.40 -18.04 -9.26
N ARG A 213 -16.23 -17.54 -8.35
CA ARG A 213 -17.70 -17.73 -8.41
C ARG A 213 -18.35 -16.98 -9.57
N ALA A 214 -17.79 -15.85 -9.99
CA ALA A 214 -18.26 -15.11 -11.17
C ALA A 214 -17.87 -15.79 -12.49
N TRP A 215 -16.88 -16.69 -12.47
CA TRP A 215 -16.27 -17.23 -13.68
C TRP A 215 -17.20 -18.06 -14.57
N PRO A 216 -18.17 -18.86 -14.08
CA PRO A 216 -19.16 -19.53 -14.94
C PRO A 216 -19.93 -18.56 -15.82
N GLU A 217 -20.36 -17.43 -15.28
CA GLU A 217 -21.08 -16.41 -16.03
C GLU A 217 -20.18 -15.67 -17.02
N VAL A 218 -18.93 -15.38 -16.63
CA VAL A 218 -17.92 -14.82 -17.54
C VAL A 218 -17.69 -15.76 -18.73
N LEU A 219 -17.52 -17.06 -18.51
CA LEU A 219 -17.31 -18.05 -19.58
C LEU A 219 -18.53 -18.21 -20.50
N ARG A 220 -19.74 -18.05 -19.98
CA ARG A 220 -20.95 -18.07 -20.79
C ARG A 220 -20.98 -16.93 -21.82
N ARG A 221 -20.47 -15.76 -21.44
CA ARG A 221 -20.47 -14.55 -22.29
C ARG A 221 -19.18 -14.38 -23.09
N VAL A 222 -18.04 -14.77 -22.53
CA VAL A 222 -16.70 -14.71 -23.15
C VAL A 222 -16.06 -16.10 -23.13
N PRO A 223 -16.43 -16.98 -24.07
CA PRO A 223 -15.85 -18.32 -24.16
C PRO A 223 -14.30 -18.23 -24.30
N GLY A 224 -13.61 -19.06 -23.57
CA GLY A 224 -12.14 -19.07 -23.59
C GLY A 224 -11.45 -18.12 -22.60
N ALA A 225 -12.19 -17.24 -21.93
CA ALA A 225 -11.61 -16.37 -20.90
C ALA A 225 -10.83 -17.17 -19.84
N ALA A 226 -9.75 -16.57 -19.32
CA ALA A 226 -8.90 -17.17 -18.29
C ALA A 226 -8.66 -16.21 -17.13
N LEU A 227 -8.55 -16.79 -15.93
CA LEU A 227 -8.18 -16.07 -14.71
C LEU A 227 -6.77 -16.47 -14.26
N LEU A 228 -5.87 -15.51 -14.16
CA LEU A 228 -4.51 -15.69 -13.67
C LEU A 228 -4.42 -15.10 -12.24
N ILE A 229 -4.29 -15.96 -11.23
CA ILE A 229 -4.12 -15.58 -9.83
C ILE A 229 -2.64 -15.65 -9.48
N VAL A 230 -2.03 -14.49 -9.24
CA VAL A 230 -0.61 -14.32 -8.93
C VAL A 230 -0.44 -14.05 -7.45
N GLY A 231 0.38 -14.86 -6.79
CA GLY A 231 0.68 -14.75 -5.38
C GLY A 231 0.35 -15.98 -4.56
N THR A 232 0.58 -15.89 -3.27
CA THR A 232 0.37 -16.99 -2.32
C THR A 232 -0.27 -16.51 -1.03
N GLY A 233 -0.76 -17.45 -0.24
CA GLY A 233 -1.36 -17.18 1.07
C GLY A 233 -2.20 -18.34 1.60
N PRO A 234 -2.70 -18.23 2.83
CA PRO A 234 -3.41 -19.33 3.51
C PRO A 234 -4.73 -19.74 2.84
N HIS A 235 -5.24 -18.93 1.90
CA HIS A 235 -6.54 -19.20 1.25
C HIS A 235 -6.40 -19.95 -0.09
N VAL A 236 -5.18 -20.25 -0.57
CA VAL A 236 -4.92 -20.91 -1.87
C VAL A 236 -5.63 -22.27 -1.96
N ALA A 237 -5.52 -23.11 -0.93
CA ALA A 237 -6.15 -24.43 -0.93
C ALA A 237 -7.68 -24.35 -1.10
N THR A 238 -8.31 -23.42 -0.39
CA THR A 238 -9.76 -23.17 -0.49
C THR A 238 -10.15 -22.72 -1.90
N LEU A 239 -9.36 -21.82 -2.52
CA LEU A 239 -9.65 -21.33 -3.87
C LEU A 239 -9.53 -22.44 -4.93
N ARG A 240 -8.49 -23.27 -4.82
CA ARG A 240 -8.33 -24.45 -5.71
C ARG A 240 -9.52 -25.41 -5.60
N GLN A 241 -9.97 -25.69 -4.37
CA GLN A 241 -11.13 -26.55 -4.13
C GLN A 241 -12.42 -25.95 -4.72
N ILE A 242 -12.63 -24.62 -4.63
CA ILE A 242 -13.78 -23.95 -5.27
C ILE A 242 -13.70 -24.10 -6.79
N ALA A 243 -12.54 -23.83 -7.38
CA ALA A 243 -12.34 -23.95 -8.83
C ALA A 243 -12.57 -25.39 -9.34
N GLU A 244 -12.07 -26.38 -8.63
CA GLU A 244 -12.24 -27.80 -8.95
C GLU A 244 -13.71 -28.24 -8.89
N ARG A 245 -14.39 -27.94 -7.77
CA ARG A 245 -15.81 -28.27 -7.59
C ARG A 245 -16.73 -27.61 -8.63
N SER A 246 -16.33 -26.49 -9.17
CA SER A 246 -17.07 -25.77 -10.20
C SER A 246 -16.61 -26.12 -11.63
N GLY A 247 -15.73 -27.10 -11.82
CA GLY A 247 -15.23 -27.49 -13.14
C GLY A 247 -14.36 -26.44 -13.84
N LEU A 248 -13.82 -25.47 -13.09
CA LEU A 248 -13.14 -24.29 -13.63
C LEU A 248 -11.62 -24.43 -13.74
N THR A 249 -11.06 -25.58 -13.37
CA THR A 249 -9.62 -25.86 -13.40
C THR A 249 -8.96 -25.54 -14.76
N PRO A 250 -9.60 -25.80 -15.93
CA PRO A 250 -9.01 -25.45 -17.23
C PRO A 250 -8.93 -23.95 -17.51
N HIS A 251 -9.65 -23.14 -16.75
CA HIS A 251 -9.78 -21.69 -16.97
C HIS A 251 -9.06 -20.84 -15.93
N ILE A 252 -8.60 -21.43 -14.82
CA ILE A 252 -7.96 -20.70 -13.72
C ILE A 252 -6.53 -21.19 -13.53
N ARG A 253 -5.60 -20.24 -13.48
CA ARG A 253 -4.17 -20.52 -13.23
C ARG A 253 -3.75 -19.85 -11.93
N PHE A 254 -3.06 -20.61 -11.09
CA PHE A 254 -2.43 -20.15 -9.85
C PHE A 254 -0.92 -20.23 -10.03
N THR A 255 -0.23 -19.09 -10.06
CA THR A 255 1.22 -19.07 -10.25
C THR A 255 1.99 -19.47 -8.98
N GLY A 256 1.38 -19.25 -7.79
CA GLY A 256 2.12 -19.21 -6.54
C GLY A 256 2.93 -17.90 -6.41
N PRO A 257 3.94 -17.85 -5.54
CA PRO A 257 4.81 -16.70 -5.42
C PRO A 257 5.65 -16.55 -6.69
N VAL A 258 5.82 -15.31 -7.14
CA VAL A 258 6.64 -14.97 -8.30
C VAL A 258 7.81 -14.07 -7.89
N PRO A 259 8.96 -14.13 -8.58
CA PRO A 259 10.05 -13.19 -8.36
C PRO A 259 9.58 -11.76 -8.55
N GLU A 260 10.07 -10.86 -7.71
CA GLU A 260 9.67 -9.45 -7.76
C GLU A 260 10.00 -8.79 -9.11
N ALA A 261 11.09 -9.19 -9.74
CA ALA A 261 11.49 -8.71 -11.06
C ALA A 261 10.52 -9.13 -12.18
N GLU A 262 9.82 -10.26 -12.04
CA GLU A 262 8.84 -10.74 -13.02
C GLU A 262 7.42 -10.20 -12.79
N LEU A 263 7.20 -9.50 -11.67
CA LEU A 263 5.87 -9.03 -11.30
C LEU A 263 5.23 -8.12 -12.36
N PRO A 264 5.94 -7.12 -12.96
CA PRO A 264 5.37 -6.30 -14.03
C PRO A 264 4.89 -7.12 -15.23
N ALA A 265 5.63 -8.14 -15.65
CA ALA A 265 5.24 -9.01 -16.77
C ALA A 265 3.99 -9.84 -16.46
N HIS A 266 3.77 -10.22 -15.18
CA HIS A 266 2.55 -10.89 -14.76
C HIS A 266 1.32 -9.97 -14.82
N TYR A 267 1.46 -8.68 -14.52
CA TYR A 267 0.39 -7.70 -14.79
C TYR A 267 0.14 -7.58 -16.29
N ALA A 268 1.20 -7.41 -17.09
CA ALA A 268 1.12 -7.26 -18.54
C ALA A 268 0.53 -8.51 -19.25
N ALA A 269 0.47 -9.66 -18.58
CA ALA A 269 -0.23 -10.84 -19.08
C ALA A 269 -1.75 -10.72 -19.01
N GLY A 270 -2.32 -9.72 -18.32
CA GLY A 270 -3.76 -9.47 -18.25
C GLY A 270 -4.26 -8.54 -19.36
N ASP A 271 -5.55 -8.64 -19.67
CA ASP A 271 -6.32 -7.63 -20.43
C ASP A 271 -7.11 -6.74 -19.46
N VAL A 272 -7.44 -7.29 -18.28
CA VAL A 272 -8.14 -6.62 -17.19
C VAL A 272 -7.51 -7.05 -15.87
N PHE A 273 -7.32 -6.12 -14.95
CA PHE A 273 -6.98 -6.43 -13.56
C PHE A 273 -8.24 -6.48 -12.70
N ALA A 274 -8.40 -7.51 -11.87
CA ALA A 274 -9.53 -7.57 -10.95
C ALA A 274 -9.13 -8.11 -9.56
N MET A 275 -9.46 -7.35 -8.51
CA MET A 275 -9.33 -7.75 -7.12
C MET A 275 -10.52 -7.22 -6.31
N PRO A 276 -11.68 -7.92 -6.30
CA PRO A 276 -12.89 -7.46 -5.61
C PRO A 276 -12.76 -7.61 -4.10
N CYS A 277 -11.90 -6.78 -3.50
CA CYS A 277 -11.65 -6.81 -2.07
C CYS A 277 -12.90 -6.44 -1.27
N ARG A 278 -13.04 -7.01 -0.07
CA ARG A 278 -14.21 -6.84 0.78
C ARG A 278 -13.87 -6.63 2.24
N THR A 279 -14.66 -5.82 2.89
CA THR A 279 -14.60 -5.61 4.34
C THR A 279 -15.08 -6.86 5.08
N ARG A 280 -14.32 -7.27 6.12
CA ARG A 280 -14.60 -8.43 6.97
C ARG A 280 -14.51 -8.06 8.44
N ARG A 281 -14.96 -8.99 9.30
CA ARG A 281 -14.86 -8.87 10.77
C ARG A 281 -15.36 -7.52 11.29
N ARG A 282 -16.53 -7.07 10.79
CA ARG A 282 -17.15 -5.79 11.18
C ARG A 282 -16.22 -4.58 11.05
N GLY A 283 -15.40 -4.56 9.97
CA GLY A 283 -14.52 -3.44 9.69
C GLY A 283 -13.11 -3.54 10.29
N LEU A 284 -12.75 -4.67 10.94
CA LEU A 284 -11.40 -4.91 11.46
C LEU A 284 -10.43 -5.48 10.40
N ASP A 285 -10.96 -6.06 9.32
CA ASP A 285 -10.17 -6.63 8.23
C ASP A 285 -10.61 -5.95 6.93
N VAL A 286 -9.90 -4.88 6.58
CA VAL A 286 -10.18 -4.01 5.42
C VAL A 286 -8.96 -3.89 4.51
N GLU A 287 -9.18 -3.48 3.26
CA GLU A 287 -8.08 -3.11 2.38
C GLU A 287 -7.51 -1.74 2.77
N GLY A 288 -6.17 -1.62 2.84
CA GLY A 288 -5.53 -0.35 3.15
C GLY A 288 -5.77 0.69 2.05
N LEU A 289 -5.11 0.50 0.92
CA LEU A 289 -5.33 1.24 -0.32
C LEU A 289 -5.39 0.28 -1.50
N GLY A 290 -4.57 -0.77 -1.44
CA GLY A 290 -4.42 -1.70 -2.55
C GLY A 290 -3.50 -1.13 -3.64
N ILE A 291 -2.22 -0.96 -3.33
CA ILE A 291 -1.20 -0.48 -4.28
C ILE A 291 -1.20 -1.27 -5.60
N VAL A 292 -1.64 -2.52 -5.56
CA VAL A 292 -1.78 -3.41 -6.73
C VAL A 292 -2.74 -2.86 -7.80
N TYR A 293 -3.73 -2.04 -7.42
CA TYR A 293 -4.59 -1.35 -8.38
C TYR A 293 -3.82 -0.28 -9.16
N LEU A 294 -2.97 0.46 -8.43
CA LEU A 294 -2.13 1.49 -9.03
C LEU A 294 -1.01 0.87 -9.89
N GLU A 295 -0.44 -0.27 -9.47
CA GLU A 295 0.53 -1.04 -10.26
C GLU A 295 -0.12 -1.54 -11.57
N ALA A 296 -1.35 -2.06 -11.51
CA ALA A 296 -2.11 -2.48 -12.68
C ALA A 296 -2.42 -1.31 -13.62
N SER A 297 -2.86 -0.18 -13.07
CA SER A 297 -3.07 1.06 -13.84
C SER A 297 -1.78 1.56 -14.47
N ALA A 298 -0.64 1.49 -13.77
CA ALA A 298 0.66 1.87 -14.31
C ALA A 298 1.10 0.99 -15.50
N VAL A 299 0.73 -0.29 -15.50
CA VAL A 299 0.92 -1.20 -16.64
C VAL A 299 -0.06 -0.91 -17.79
N GLY A 300 -1.08 -0.08 -17.57
CA GLY A 300 -2.09 0.28 -18.56
C GLY A 300 -3.30 -0.65 -18.58
N LEU A 301 -3.57 -1.36 -17.49
CA LEU A 301 -4.76 -2.20 -17.38
C LEU A 301 -5.95 -1.42 -16.82
N PRO A 302 -7.17 -1.65 -17.33
CA PRO A 302 -8.37 -1.25 -16.62
C PRO A 302 -8.51 -2.08 -15.35
N VAL A 303 -9.02 -1.45 -14.27
CA VAL A 303 -9.02 -2.04 -12.94
C VAL A 303 -10.43 -2.28 -12.43
N ILE A 304 -10.73 -3.48 -11.92
CA ILE A 304 -11.95 -3.76 -11.17
C ILE A 304 -11.59 -4.02 -9.71
N GLY A 305 -11.96 -3.11 -8.84
CA GLY A 305 -11.71 -3.20 -7.40
C GLY A 305 -12.98 -3.44 -6.59
N GLY A 306 -12.79 -3.82 -5.33
CA GLY A 306 -13.90 -3.91 -4.37
C GLY A 306 -14.08 -2.63 -3.57
N ASP A 307 -15.16 -2.55 -2.81
CA ASP A 307 -15.58 -1.42 -2.00
C ASP A 307 -14.95 -1.37 -0.59
N SER A 308 -13.86 -2.10 -0.37
CA SER A 308 -13.28 -2.26 0.96
C SER A 308 -12.24 -1.20 1.29
N GLY A 309 -12.43 -0.52 2.40
CA GLY A 309 -11.42 0.39 2.96
C GLY A 309 -11.04 1.51 1.99
N GLY A 310 -9.74 1.66 1.75
CA GLY A 310 -9.21 2.66 0.81
C GLY A 310 -9.12 2.20 -0.65
N ALA A 311 -9.61 1.01 -1.00
CA ALA A 311 -9.54 0.53 -2.38
C ALA A 311 -10.23 1.47 -3.40
N PRO A 312 -11.40 2.07 -3.10
CA PRO A 312 -12.00 3.06 -4.00
C PRO A 312 -11.12 4.29 -4.27
N ASP A 313 -10.26 4.69 -3.32
CA ASP A 313 -9.35 5.82 -3.52
C ASP A 313 -8.23 5.54 -4.55
N ALA A 314 -8.00 4.26 -4.90
CA ALA A 314 -7.01 3.82 -5.88
C ALA A 314 -7.58 3.56 -7.27
N ILE A 315 -8.82 3.97 -7.54
CA ILE A 315 -9.55 3.74 -8.80
C ILE A 315 -10.36 5.00 -9.15
N LEU A 316 -10.24 5.48 -10.36
CA LEU A 316 -11.17 6.47 -10.91
C LEU A 316 -12.39 5.72 -11.47
N ASP A 317 -13.44 5.59 -10.63
CA ASP A 317 -14.62 4.80 -10.97
C ASP A 317 -15.32 5.32 -12.24
N GLY A 318 -15.57 4.42 -13.20
CA GLY A 318 -16.11 4.74 -14.52
C GLY A 318 -15.08 5.33 -15.52
N GLU A 319 -13.85 5.69 -15.08
CA GLU A 319 -12.82 6.28 -15.94
C GLU A 319 -11.60 5.39 -16.13
N SER A 320 -10.94 4.96 -15.06
CA SER A 320 -9.80 4.03 -15.11
C SER A 320 -10.18 2.59 -14.81
N GLY A 321 -11.43 2.35 -14.42
CA GLY A 321 -11.93 1.06 -14.01
C GLY A 321 -13.27 1.15 -13.31
N TYR A 322 -13.57 0.14 -12.49
CA TYR A 322 -14.83 0.06 -11.77
C TYR A 322 -14.63 -0.33 -10.30
N VAL A 323 -15.43 0.26 -9.42
CA VAL A 323 -15.59 -0.20 -8.04
C VAL A 323 -16.88 -1.00 -7.93
N VAL A 324 -16.80 -2.25 -7.48
CA VAL A 324 -17.96 -3.14 -7.30
C VAL A 324 -18.10 -3.56 -5.84
N PRO A 325 -19.30 -3.89 -5.34
CA PRO A 325 -19.41 -4.50 -4.03
C PRO A 325 -18.62 -5.81 -4.00
N GLY A 326 -17.65 -5.95 -3.11
CA GLY A 326 -16.66 -7.05 -3.13
C GLY A 326 -17.24 -8.46 -2.87
N ARG A 327 -18.56 -8.59 -2.67
CA ARG A 327 -19.30 -9.85 -2.55
C ARG A 327 -20.30 -10.07 -3.67
N ASP A 328 -20.51 -9.09 -4.53
CA ASP A 328 -21.49 -9.14 -5.62
C ASP A 328 -20.86 -9.84 -6.82
N VAL A 329 -21.26 -11.11 -6.98
CA VAL A 329 -20.79 -11.99 -8.05
C VAL A 329 -21.29 -11.53 -9.41
N GLU A 330 -22.54 -11.04 -9.48
CA GLU A 330 -23.20 -10.61 -10.72
C GLU A 330 -22.61 -9.30 -11.23
N ALA A 331 -22.52 -8.28 -10.38
CA ALA A 331 -21.89 -7.01 -10.74
C ALA A 331 -20.43 -7.20 -11.19
N LEU A 332 -19.69 -8.10 -10.53
CA LEU A 332 -18.32 -8.43 -10.91
C LEU A 332 -18.26 -9.11 -12.28
N ALA A 333 -19.13 -10.10 -12.53
CA ALA A 333 -19.22 -10.79 -13.82
C ALA A 333 -19.56 -9.82 -14.96
N ASP A 334 -20.49 -8.89 -14.73
CA ASP A 334 -20.89 -7.87 -15.71
C ASP A 334 -19.71 -6.98 -16.09
N ARG A 335 -18.96 -6.44 -15.13
CA ARG A 335 -17.81 -5.56 -15.40
C ARG A 335 -16.66 -6.29 -16.06
N VAL A 336 -16.35 -7.52 -15.61
CA VAL A 336 -15.35 -8.38 -16.26
C VAL A 336 -15.73 -8.65 -17.71
N THR A 337 -16.96 -9.06 -17.97
CA THR A 337 -17.46 -9.37 -19.32
C THR A 337 -17.45 -8.14 -20.22
N GLU A 338 -17.91 -7.00 -19.72
CA GLU A 338 -17.91 -5.72 -20.43
C GLU A 338 -16.52 -5.40 -20.97
N LEU A 339 -15.50 -5.43 -20.09
CA LEU A 339 -14.12 -5.07 -20.47
C LEU A 339 -13.45 -6.13 -21.36
N LEU A 340 -13.71 -7.43 -21.14
CA LEU A 340 -13.17 -8.48 -21.98
C LEU A 340 -13.82 -8.52 -23.38
N SER A 341 -15.10 -8.10 -23.52
CA SER A 341 -15.82 -8.06 -24.78
C SER A 341 -15.58 -6.80 -25.60
N ASP A 342 -15.06 -5.74 -24.99
CA ASP A 342 -14.72 -4.47 -25.64
C ASP A 342 -13.25 -4.07 -25.35
N PRO A 343 -12.30 -4.64 -26.09
CA PRO A 343 -10.87 -4.33 -25.92
C PRO A 343 -10.52 -2.86 -26.16
N ALA A 344 -11.31 -2.13 -26.98
CA ALA A 344 -11.08 -0.72 -27.23
C ALA A 344 -11.39 0.12 -25.99
N LYS A 345 -12.52 -0.16 -25.34
CA LYS A 345 -12.93 0.44 -24.07
C LYS A 345 -11.93 0.10 -22.95
N ALA A 346 -11.55 -1.18 -22.84
CA ALA A 346 -10.59 -1.64 -21.83
C ALA A 346 -9.25 -0.88 -21.97
N ARG A 347 -8.74 -0.75 -23.19
CA ARG A 347 -7.51 0.01 -23.47
C ARG A 347 -7.66 1.48 -23.11
N ALA A 348 -8.73 2.14 -23.53
CA ALA A 348 -8.96 3.56 -23.22
C ALA A 348 -9.03 3.83 -21.71
N MET A 349 -9.66 2.93 -20.94
CA MET A 349 -9.70 3.01 -19.48
C MET A 349 -8.31 2.77 -18.86
N GLY A 350 -7.55 1.81 -19.36
CA GLY A 350 -6.19 1.55 -18.92
C GLY A 350 -5.24 2.73 -19.17
N GLU A 351 -5.32 3.35 -20.35
CA GLU A 351 -4.54 4.55 -20.70
C GLU A 351 -4.85 5.73 -19.76
N LYS A 352 -6.12 5.98 -19.45
CA LYS A 352 -6.52 6.99 -18.45
C LYS A 352 -5.97 6.67 -17.07
N GLY A 353 -6.05 5.40 -16.65
CA GLY A 353 -5.50 4.93 -15.38
C GLY A 353 -4.00 5.16 -15.29
N ARG A 354 -3.25 4.83 -16.35
CA ARG A 354 -1.82 5.04 -16.42
C ARG A 354 -1.46 6.53 -16.33
N ALA A 355 -2.09 7.37 -17.12
CA ALA A 355 -1.84 8.81 -17.12
C ALA A 355 -2.12 9.43 -15.74
N TRP A 356 -3.16 8.96 -15.04
CA TRP A 356 -3.47 9.37 -13.69
C TRP A 356 -2.40 8.94 -12.69
N VAL A 357 -1.94 7.68 -12.75
CA VAL A 357 -0.90 7.17 -11.85
C VAL A 357 0.43 7.90 -12.05
N GLU A 358 0.84 8.12 -13.30
CA GLU A 358 2.07 8.86 -13.62
C GLU A 358 2.05 10.30 -13.08
N ARG A 359 0.91 10.97 -13.14
CA ARG A 359 0.74 12.34 -12.67
C ARG A 359 0.65 12.44 -11.15
N ASP A 360 -0.14 11.59 -10.49
CA ASP A 360 -0.58 11.83 -9.11
C ASP A 360 0.00 10.84 -8.08
N TRP A 361 0.54 9.68 -8.53
CA TRP A 361 0.92 8.58 -7.64
C TRP A 361 2.39 8.17 -7.74
N SER A 362 3.27 9.10 -8.09
CA SER A 362 4.71 8.81 -8.09
C SER A 362 5.28 8.85 -6.67
N TRP A 363 6.36 8.10 -6.43
CA TRP A 363 7.09 8.17 -5.17
C TRP A 363 7.73 9.54 -4.95
N GLU A 364 8.10 10.23 -6.01
CA GLU A 364 8.62 11.60 -6.01
C GLU A 364 7.57 12.57 -5.45
N HIS A 365 6.31 12.41 -5.88
CA HIS A 365 5.19 13.20 -5.37
C HIS A 365 4.94 12.93 -3.88
N SER A 366 4.92 11.66 -3.47
CA SER A 366 4.73 11.27 -2.06
C SER A 366 5.83 11.81 -1.15
N ALA A 367 7.10 11.72 -1.58
CA ALA A 367 8.23 12.24 -0.83
C ALA A 367 8.24 13.78 -0.78
N ALA A 368 7.90 14.45 -1.88
CA ALA A 368 7.74 15.90 -1.91
C ALA A 368 6.64 16.35 -0.94
N ARG A 369 5.53 15.61 -0.87
CA ARG A 369 4.44 15.86 0.07
C ARG A 369 4.86 15.68 1.52
N LEU A 370 5.62 14.62 1.84
CA LEU A 370 6.16 14.43 3.20
C LEU A 370 7.11 15.58 3.58
N ARG A 371 7.98 16.00 2.66
CA ARG A 371 8.86 17.16 2.89
C ARG A 371 8.04 18.43 3.14
N ALA A 372 7.03 18.69 2.33
CA ALA A 372 6.15 19.85 2.50
C ALA A 372 5.41 19.82 3.85
N ILE A 373 4.93 18.64 4.30
CA ILE A 373 4.34 18.46 5.63
C ILE A 373 5.33 18.85 6.71
N ILE A 374 6.56 18.32 6.66
CA ILE A 374 7.61 18.62 7.65
C ILE A 374 7.94 20.12 7.63
N ASP A 375 8.23 20.68 6.46
CA ASP A 375 8.66 22.07 6.33
C ASP A 375 7.57 23.07 6.74
N ALA A 376 6.29 22.76 6.50
CA ALA A 376 5.16 23.59 6.93
C ALA A 376 4.99 23.67 8.46
N LEU A 377 5.56 22.74 9.21
CA LEU A 377 5.52 22.76 10.68
C LEU A 377 6.50 23.77 11.29
N PHE A 378 7.48 24.24 10.52
CA PHE A 378 8.46 25.23 10.98
C PHE A 378 8.11 26.62 10.45
N PRO A 379 8.28 27.66 11.25
CA PRO A 379 8.05 29.03 10.78
C PRO A 379 8.99 29.31 9.58
N ARG A 380 8.45 29.96 8.55
CA ARG A 380 9.29 30.46 7.45
C ARG A 380 10.22 31.53 8.01
N SER A 381 11.52 31.37 7.80
CA SER A 381 12.45 32.45 8.08
C SER A 381 12.00 33.70 7.27
N PRO A 382 11.93 34.88 7.87
CA PRO A 382 11.65 36.08 7.08
C PRO A 382 12.69 36.18 5.95
N PRO A 383 12.30 36.69 4.77
CA PRO A 383 13.26 36.90 3.69
C PRO A 383 14.41 37.77 4.24
N ALA A 384 15.62 37.35 3.95
CA ALA A 384 16.81 38.18 4.28
C ALA A 384 16.61 39.54 3.63
N ARG A 385 16.67 40.61 4.48
CA ARG A 385 16.59 42.01 4.02
C ARG A 385 17.86 42.38 3.29
#